data_d1f8191a7c630d1f09fcb72c7e283b9e
#
_entry.id   d1f8191a7c630d1f09fcb72c7e283b9e
#
_cell.length_a   1.000
_cell.length_b   1.000
_cell.length_c   1.000
_cell.angle_alpha   90.00
_cell.angle_beta   90.00
_cell.angle_gamma   90.00
#
_symmetry.space_group_name_H-M   'P 1'
#
loop_
_entity.id
_entity.type
_entity.pdbx_description
1 polymer ?
#
loop_
_entity_poly.entity_id
_entity_poly.type
_entity_poly.pdbx_seq_one_letter_code
_entity_poly.pdbx_strand_id
1 'polypeptide(L)' 'PIILIKESLLKNGINVIDFINNAKILNSKSEIRRAINEKGIKINDIIVSDHKKIINLGFLDNDCIKVSYGKKKHYKIKIN' A
#
# COMPACT_ATOMS: atom_id res chain seq x y z
N PRO A 1 11.45 4.50 5.24
CA PRO A 1 11.32 3.34 6.13
C PRO A 1 10.99 2.07 5.36
N ILE A 2 11.47 0.94 5.87
CA ILE A 2 11.20 -0.36 5.29
C ILE A 2 10.21 -1.08 6.19
N ILE A 3 9.15 -1.63 5.59
CA ILE A 3 8.10 -2.33 6.31
C ILE A 3 8.03 -3.75 5.77
N LEU A 4 7.97 -4.74 6.66
CA LEU A 4 7.86 -6.13 6.26
C LEU A 4 6.44 -6.61 6.41
N ILE A 5 5.92 -7.31 5.40
CA ILE A 5 4.63 -7.98 5.47
C ILE A 5 4.80 -9.41 5.00
N LYS A 6 3.84 -10.25 5.37
CA LYS A 6 3.89 -11.67 5.00
C LYS A 6 3.56 -11.85 3.52
N GLU A 7 4.34 -12.68 2.85
CA GLU A 7 4.10 -13.00 1.44
C GLU A 7 2.70 -13.54 1.19
N SER A 8 2.19 -14.33 2.15
CA SER A 8 0.86 -14.93 2.01
C SER A 8 -0.26 -13.90 1.84
N LEU A 9 -0.07 -12.68 2.36
CA LEU A 9 -1.07 -11.62 2.17
C LEU A 9 -1.18 -11.20 0.72
N LEU A 10 -0.08 -11.23 -0.02
CA LEU A 10 -0.07 -10.81 -1.42
C LEU A 10 -0.34 -11.95 -2.39
N LYS A 11 -0.08 -13.17 -1.98
CA LYS A 11 -0.23 -14.35 -2.85
C LYS A 11 -1.62 -14.48 -3.42
N ASN A 12 -2.63 -14.29 -2.57
CA ASN A 12 -4.03 -14.41 -2.96
C ASN A 12 -4.66 -13.07 -3.32
N GLY A 13 -3.87 -12.01 -3.27
CA GLY A 13 -4.37 -10.66 -3.47
C GLY A 13 -5.00 -10.09 -2.19
N ILE A 14 -4.78 -8.82 -1.95
CA ILE A 14 -5.32 -8.13 -0.79
C ILE A 14 -5.87 -6.78 -1.22
N ASN A 15 -7.01 -6.39 -0.67
CA ASN A 15 -7.56 -5.07 -0.94
C ASN A 15 -6.56 -3.98 -0.53
N VAL A 16 -6.48 -2.91 -1.30
CA VAL A 16 -5.49 -1.85 -1.07
C VAL A 16 -5.62 -1.24 0.33
N ILE A 17 -6.84 -1.09 0.83
CA ILE A 17 -7.05 -0.54 2.17
C ILE A 17 -6.47 -1.48 3.22
N ASP A 18 -6.74 -2.77 3.10
CA ASP A 18 -6.18 -3.76 4.03
C ASP A 18 -4.66 -3.85 3.91
N PHE A 19 -4.13 -3.73 2.70
CA PHE A 19 -2.69 -3.73 2.46
C PHE A 19 -2.01 -2.58 3.22
N ILE A 20 -2.53 -1.37 3.08
CA ILE A 20 -1.97 -0.20 3.76
C ILE A 20 -2.17 -0.29 5.27
N ASN A 21 -3.32 -0.82 5.69
CA ASN A 21 -3.59 -1.01 7.12
C ASN A 21 -2.63 -2.02 7.76
N ASN A 22 -2.32 -3.10 7.05
CA ASN A 22 -1.34 -4.08 7.52
C ASN A 22 0.06 -3.49 7.63
N ALA A 23 0.40 -2.58 6.74
CA ALA A 23 1.69 -1.90 6.77
C ALA A 23 1.77 -0.83 7.85
N LYS A 24 0.64 -0.50 8.50
CA LYS A 24 0.55 0.48 9.58
C LYS A 24 1.03 1.88 9.18
N ILE A 25 0.80 2.23 7.94
CA ILE A 25 1.17 3.55 7.42
C ILE A 25 0.23 4.63 7.95
N LEU A 26 -1.05 4.29 8.09
CA LEU A 26 -2.05 5.18 8.66
C LEU A 26 -2.74 4.49 9.84
N ASN A 27 -3.40 5.27 10.69
CA ASN A 27 -3.92 4.77 11.96
C ASN A 27 -5.23 3.98 11.85
N SER A 28 -5.98 4.19 10.78
CA SER A 28 -7.27 3.52 10.63
C SER A 28 -7.64 3.36 9.17
N LYS A 29 -8.56 2.42 8.91
CA LYS A 29 -9.07 2.22 7.55
C LYS A 29 -9.83 3.46 7.04
N SER A 30 -10.49 4.18 7.94
CA SER A 30 -11.19 5.42 7.56
C SER A 30 -10.21 6.47 7.03
N GLU A 31 -9.06 6.60 7.69
CA GLU A 31 -8.03 7.52 7.22
C GLU A 31 -7.47 7.11 5.87
N ILE A 32 -7.31 5.79 5.67
CA ILE A 32 -6.82 5.27 4.39
C ILE A 32 -7.81 5.60 3.27
N ARG A 33 -9.11 5.38 3.51
CA ARG A 33 -10.13 5.71 2.52
C ARG A 33 -10.12 7.19 2.18
N ARG A 34 -10.00 8.04 3.20
CA ARG A 34 -9.93 9.49 2.98
C ARG A 34 -8.71 9.85 2.14
N ALA A 35 -7.56 9.29 2.47
CA ALA A 35 -6.33 9.56 1.72
C ALA A 35 -6.44 9.13 0.26
N ILE A 36 -7.09 7.99 0.00
CA ILE A 36 -7.32 7.53 -1.37
C ILE A 36 -8.26 8.49 -2.11
N ASN A 37 -9.33 8.93 -1.45
CA ASN A 37 -10.26 9.89 -2.05
C ASN A 37 -9.59 11.22 -2.38
N GLU A 38 -8.63 11.63 -1.58
CA GLU A 38 -7.89 12.87 -1.79
C GLU A 38 -6.71 12.68 -2.74
N LYS A 39 -6.56 11.49 -3.31
CA LYS A 39 -5.47 11.15 -4.23
C LYS A 39 -4.09 11.31 -3.58
N GLY A 40 -4.03 11.06 -2.27
CA GLY A 40 -2.82 11.22 -1.49
C GLY A 40 -1.95 9.97 -1.41
N ILE A 41 -2.40 8.84 -1.95
CA ILE A 41 -1.67 7.58 -1.89
C ILE A 41 -1.25 7.15 -3.28
N LYS A 42 0.04 6.82 -3.41
CA LYS A 42 0.59 6.24 -4.64
C LYS A 42 1.21 4.90 -4.34
N ILE A 43 1.02 3.96 -5.24
CA ILE A 43 1.69 2.66 -5.18
C ILE A 43 2.52 2.53 -6.45
N ASN A 44 3.83 2.32 -6.29
CA ASN A 44 4.79 2.30 -7.39
C ASN A 44 4.65 3.54 -8.29
N ASP A 45 4.49 4.69 -7.63
CA ASP A 45 4.36 6.02 -8.27
C ASP A 45 3.07 6.24 -9.05
N ILE A 46 2.09 5.33 -8.89
CA ILE A 46 0.78 5.47 -9.55
C ILE A 46 -0.27 5.81 -8.48
N ILE A 47 -1.04 6.87 -8.72
CA ILE A 47 -2.08 7.30 -7.80
C ILE A 47 -3.15 6.21 -7.67
N VAL A 48 -3.49 5.88 -6.42
CA VAL A 48 -4.58 4.96 -6.13
C VAL A 48 -5.85 5.78 -6.00
N SER A 49 -6.83 5.47 -6.83
CA SER A 49 -8.13 6.16 -6.82
C SER A 49 -9.32 5.22 -6.60
N ASP A 50 -9.07 3.91 -6.56
CA ASP A 50 -10.11 2.90 -6.42
C ASP A 50 -9.93 2.14 -5.11
N HIS A 51 -10.92 2.26 -4.22
CA HIS A 51 -10.92 1.56 -2.93
C HIS A 51 -10.93 0.03 -3.08
N LYS A 52 -11.33 -0.46 -4.23
CA LYS A 52 -11.44 -1.91 -4.48
C LYS A 52 -10.21 -2.48 -5.18
N LYS A 53 -9.18 -1.68 -5.38
CA LYS A 53 -7.95 -2.14 -6.01
C LYS A 53 -7.35 -3.31 -5.22
N ILE A 54 -6.92 -4.34 -5.94
CA ILE A 54 -6.29 -5.51 -5.33
C ILE A 54 -4.78 -5.42 -5.54
N ILE A 55 -4.04 -5.61 -4.45
CA ILE A 55 -2.58 -5.63 -4.48
C ILE A 55 -2.14 -7.08 -4.38
N ASN A 56 -1.21 -7.47 -5.22
CA ASN A 56 -0.69 -8.85 -5.24
C ASN A 56 0.81 -8.83 -5.54
N LEU A 57 1.39 -10.03 -5.67
CA LEU A 57 2.83 -10.16 -5.92
C LEU A 57 3.29 -9.48 -7.19
N GLY A 58 2.38 -9.28 -8.14
CA GLY A 58 2.70 -8.57 -9.39
C GLY A 58 3.09 -7.11 -9.20
N PHE A 59 2.82 -6.54 -8.03
CA PHE A 59 3.20 -5.16 -7.72
C PHE A 59 4.64 -5.04 -7.20
N LEU A 60 5.31 -6.16 -6.93
CA LEU A 60 6.70 -6.12 -6.48
C LEU A 60 7.62 -5.63 -7.59
N ASP A 61 8.46 -4.67 -7.24
CA ASP A 61 9.47 -4.11 -8.13
C ASP A 61 10.77 -4.10 -7.34
N ASN A 62 11.78 -4.85 -7.79
CA ASN A 62 13.03 -5.04 -7.06
C ASN A 62 12.76 -5.53 -5.61
N ASP A 63 11.86 -6.51 -5.49
CA ASP A 63 11.49 -7.16 -4.24
C ASP A 63 10.78 -6.26 -3.23
N CYS A 64 10.26 -5.11 -3.69
CA CYS A 64 9.49 -4.25 -2.80
C CYS A 64 8.34 -3.56 -3.56
N ILE A 65 7.36 -3.12 -2.77
CA ILE A 65 6.28 -2.28 -3.28
C ILE A 65 6.47 -0.90 -2.65
N LYS A 66 6.58 0.10 -3.50
CA LYS A 66 6.76 1.47 -3.04
C LYS A 66 5.40 2.09 -2.74
N VAL A 67 5.22 2.60 -1.54
CA VAL A 67 3.99 3.31 -1.15
C VAL A 67 4.37 4.71 -0.71
N SER A 68 3.69 5.72 -1.23
CA SER A 68 3.87 7.07 -0.75
C SER A 68 2.55 7.67 -0.31
N TYR A 69 2.64 8.48 0.74
CA TYR A 69 1.50 9.19 1.31
C TYR A 69 1.86 10.65 1.43
N GLY A 70 1.12 11.49 0.70
CA GLY A 70 1.46 12.90 0.60
C GLY A 70 2.77 13.08 -0.17
N LYS A 71 3.43 14.22 0.04
CA LYS A 71 4.63 14.56 -0.71
C LYS A 71 5.93 14.10 -0.03
N LYS A 72 5.88 13.83 1.26
CA LYS A 72 7.10 13.61 2.05
C LYS A 72 7.24 12.23 2.64
N LYS A 73 6.18 11.43 2.70
CA LYS A 73 6.21 10.12 3.35
C LYS A 73 6.33 9.02 2.30
N HIS A 74 7.44 8.30 2.34
CA HIS A 74 7.72 7.21 1.41
C HIS A 74 8.09 5.96 2.18
N TYR A 75 7.54 4.83 1.76
CA TYR A 75 7.75 3.54 2.41
C TYR A 75 8.08 2.49 1.37
N LYS A 76 8.95 1.55 1.74
CA LYS A 76 9.21 0.36 0.95
C LYS A 76 8.62 -0.84 1.68
N ILE A 77 7.68 -1.51 1.05
CA ILE A 77 7.04 -2.69 1.62
C ILE A 77 7.72 -3.91 1.03
N LYS A 78 8.37 -4.70 1.89
CA LYS A 78 9.05 -5.92 1.47
C LYS A 78 8.31 -7.13 2.01
N ILE A 79 8.39 -8.24 1.29
CA ILE A 79 7.80 -9.49 1.75
C ILE A 79 8.82 -10.22 2.64
N ASN A 80 8.26 -10.92 3.63
CA ASN A 80 9.05 -11.63 4.64
C ASN A 80 8.93 -13.13 4.41
#